data_abdba33784df4b9f8f48ac2e26a84a00
#
_entry.id   abdba33784df4b9f8f48ac2e26a84a00
#
_cell.length_a   1.000
_cell.length_b   1.000
_cell.length_c   1.000
_cell.angle_alpha   90.00
_cell.angle_beta   90.00
_cell.angle_gamma   90.00
#
_symmetry.space_group_name_H-M   'P 1'
#
loop_
_entity.id
_entity.type
_entity.pdbx_description
1 polymer ?
#
loop_
_entity_poly.entity_id
_entity_poly.type
_entity_poly.pdbx_seq_one_letter_code
_entity_poly.pdbx_strand_id
1 'polypeptide(L)'
;LPSASLGAKDKNGKMRSMYEPIHGSAPDIAGKDIANPIASVLSLAMALRYSLDLDAEADLIDLAVQKVLDDGLRTRDIMSSGKKEVSTSVMGDAIISKLK
;
A
#
# COMPACT_ATOMS: atom_id res chain seq x y z
N LEU A 1 -2.51 -3.96 6.39
CA LEU A 1 -2.55 -2.64 7.05
C LEU A 1 -1.20 -1.94 6.94
N PRO A 2 -1.18 -0.68 6.55
CA PRO A 2 0.04 0.12 6.61
C PRO A 2 0.34 0.51 8.06
N SER A 3 1.60 0.80 8.36
CA SER A 3 1.99 1.31 9.66
C SER A 3 3.06 2.39 9.52
N ALA A 4 3.15 3.25 10.52
CA ALA A 4 4.14 4.29 10.57
C ALA A 4 4.73 4.40 11.98
N SER A 5 6.05 4.51 12.05
CA SER A 5 6.76 4.87 13.27
C SER A 5 7.34 6.25 13.06
N LEU A 6 6.79 7.24 13.74
CA LEU A 6 7.18 8.64 13.59
C LEU A 6 8.23 9.00 14.67
N GLY A 7 9.39 9.43 14.21
CA GLY A 7 10.43 9.90 15.13
C GLY A 7 10.15 11.31 15.65
N ALA A 8 10.90 11.70 16.68
CA ALA A 8 10.85 13.08 17.16
C ALA A 8 11.49 14.01 16.14
N LYS A 9 11.01 15.26 16.08
CA LYS A 9 11.64 16.26 15.22
C LYS A 9 13.03 16.60 15.72
N ASP A 10 13.98 16.66 14.80
CA ASP A 10 15.34 17.11 15.11
C ASP A 10 15.38 18.66 15.18
N LYS A 11 16.57 19.22 15.41
CA LYS A 11 16.77 20.66 15.50
C LYS A 11 16.42 21.43 14.22
N ASN A 12 16.34 20.71 13.08
CA ASN A 12 15.95 21.28 11.78
C ASN A 12 14.47 21.07 11.48
N GLY A 13 13.68 20.56 12.42
CA GLY A 13 12.27 20.29 12.25
C GLY A 13 11.95 19.03 11.48
N LYS A 14 12.95 18.18 11.20
CA LYS A 14 12.77 16.94 10.47
C LYS A 14 12.58 15.76 11.42
N MET A 15 11.71 14.82 11.01
CA MET A 15 11.50 13.56 11.71
C MET A 15 12.11 12.42 10.91
N ARG A 16 12.79 11.51 11.60
CA ARG A 16 13.16 10.21 11.03
C ARG A 16 12.01 9.26 11.28
N SER A 17 11.39 8.78 10.21
CA SER A 17 10.22 7.94 10.32
C SER A 17 10.39 6.68 9.49
N MET A 18 9.68 5.61 9.88
CA MET A 18 9.66 4.35 9.15
C MET A 18 8.23 3.99 8.81
N TYR A 19 8.03 3.54 7.58
CA TYR A 19 6.72 3.14 7.06
C TYR A 19 6.82 1.73 6.51
N GLU A 20 5.96 0.85 6.99
CA GLU A 20 6.00 -0.56 6.58
C GLU A 20 4.63 -1.21 6.71
N PRO A 21 4.36 -2.29 5.95
CA PRO A 21 3.17 -3.09 6.19
C PRO A 21 3.31 -3.88 7.49
N ILE A 22 2.22 -3.98 8.24
CA ILE A 22 2.20 -4.67 9.54
C ILE A 22 2.58 -6.15 9.40
N HIS A 23 2.19 -6.78 8.26
CA HIS A 23 2.46 -8.22 8.06
C HIS A 23 3.94 -8.57 7.90
N GLY A 24 4.82 -7.59 7.67
CA GLY A 24 6.24 -7.85 7.46
C GLY A 24 6.54 -8.58 6.16
N SER A 25 7.61 -9.39 6.13
CA SER A 25 8.13 -10.03 4.92
C SER A 25 7.38 -11.28 4.48
N ALA A 26 6.54 -11.87 5.35
CA ALA A 26 5.74 -13.08 5.05
C ALA A 26 6.55 -14.18 4.32
N PRO A 27 7.60 -14.72 4.93
CA PRO A 27 8.56 -15.59 4.22
C PRO A 27 7.96 -16.89 3.68
N ASP A 28 6.88 -17.39 4.28
CA ASP A 28 6.20 -18.62 3.83
C ASP A 28 5.49 -18.47 2.49
N ILE A 29 5.20 -17.26 2.04
CA ILE A 29 4.60 -16.99 0.71
C ILE A 29 5.51 -16.20 -0.21
N ALA A 30 6.73 -15.91 0.21
CA ALA A 30 7.69 -15.19 -0.62
C ALA A 30 7.99 -15.96 -1.91
N GLY A 31 8.04 -15.26 -3.03
CA GLY A 31 8.31 -15.85 -4.35
C GLY A 31 7.11 -16.51 -5.02
N LYS A 32 5.94 -16.55 -4.38
CA LYS A 32 4.75 -17.24 -4.93
C LYS A 32 3.80 -16.31 -5.69
N ASP A 33 4.06 -15.00 -5.71
CA ASP A 33 3.22 -13.98 -6.36
C ASP A 33 1.77 -13.98 -5.84
N ILE A 34 1.57 -14.27 -4.56
CA ILE A 34 0.24 -14.30 -3.93
C ILE A 34 0.08 -13.28 -2.80
N ALA A 35 1.16 -12.64 -2.37
CA ALA A 35 1.11 -11.64 -1.31
C ALA A 35 0.28 -10.43 -1.73
N ASN A 36 -0.43 -9.83 -0.77
CA ASN A 36 -1.20 -8.62 -1.01
C ASN A 36 -0.27 -7.40 -0.93
N PRO A 37 -0.06 -6.64 -2.03
CA PRO A 37 0.83 -5.48 -2.01
C PRO A 37 0.18 -4.20 -1.48
N ILE A 38 -1.11 -4.22 -1.16
CA ILE A 38 -1.87 -3.01 -0.81
C ILE A 38 -1.27 -2.31 0.42
N ALA A 39 -0.91 -3.08 1.46
CA ALA A 39 -0.34 -2.49 2.67
C ALA A 39 0.98 -1.76 2.39
N SER A 40 1.84 -2.30 1.53
CA SER A 40 3.08 -1.63 1.12
C SER A 40 2.80 -0.36 0.33
N VAL A 41 1.83 -0.40 -0.58
CA VAL A 41 1.42 0.77 -1.37
C VAL A 41 0.84 1.86 -0.46
N LEU A 42 -0.01 1.48 0.49
CA LEU A 42 -0.58 2.44 1.45
C LEU A 42 0.47 2.97 2.43
N SER A 43 1.49 2.18 2.76
CA SER A 43 2.64 2.65 3.55
C SER A 43 3.40 3.74 2.81
N LEU A 44 3.56 3.63 1.49
CA LEU A 44 4.11 4.69 0.66
C LEU A 44 3.24 5.95 0.72
N ALA A 45 1.92 5.80 0.65
CA ALA A 45 1.01 6.94 0.77
C ALA A 45 1.18 7.64 2.12
N MET A 46 1.35 6.89 3.21
CA MET A 46 1.64 7.47 4.52
C MET A 46 2.96 8.25 4.53
N ALA A 47 4.01 7.70 3.91
CA ALA A 47 5.30 8.38 3.80
C ALA A 47 5.18 9.70 3.04
N LEU A 48 4.45 9.69 1.92
CA LEU A 48 4.19 10.90 1.14
C LEU A 48 3.45 11.96 1.96
N ARG A 49 2.46 11.53 2.75
CA ARG A 49 1.61 12.43 3.53
C ARG A 49 2.34 13.02 4.74
N TYR A 50 3.02 12.16 5.52
CA TYR A 50 3.55 12.58 6.83
C TYR A 50 5.01 13.03 6.80
N SER A 51 5.83 12.47 5.91
CA SER A 51 7.26 12.83 5.84
C SER A 51 7.59 13.81 4.72
N LEU A 52 6.86 13.75 3.60
CA LEU A 52 7.19 14.54 2.42
C LEU A 52 6.17 15.64 2.12
N ASP A 53 5.11 15.77 2.92
CA ASP A 53 4.05 16.76 2.73
C ASP A 53 3.41 16.75 1.34
N LEU A 54 3.31 15.55 0.73
CA LEU A 54 2.73 15.36 -0.59
C LEU A 54 1.32 14.77 -0.48
N ASP A 55 0.40 15.52 0.14
CA ASP A 55 -0.96 15.06 0.42
C ASP A 55 -1.75 14.74 -0.85
N ALA A 56 -1.61 15.55 -1.89
CA ALA A 56 -2.32 15.32 -3.15
C ALA A 56 -1.88 14.00 -3.80
N GLU A 57 -0.59 13.71 -3.79
CA GLU A 57 -0.03 12.47 -4.32
C GLU A 57 -0.46 11.26 -3.47
N ALA A 58 -0.48 11.42 -2.15
CA ALA A 58 -0.97 10.38 -1.24
C ALA A 58 -2.45 10.07 -1.50
N ASP A 59 -3.27 11.10 -1.70
CA ASP A 59 -4.69 10.95 -2.01
C ASP A 59 -4.90 10.20 -3.34
N LEU A 60 -4.06 10.45 -4.34
CA LEU A 60 -4.13 9.71 -5.62
C LEU A 60 -3.87 8.22 -5.43
N ILE A 61 -2.92 7.86 -4.57
CA ILE A 61 -2.64 6.45 -4.27
C ILE A 61 -3.82 5.82 -3.54
N ASP A 62 -4.34 6.46 -2.51
CA ASP A 62 -5.49 5.97 -1.76
C ASP A 62 -6.69 5.74 -2.69
N LEU A 63 -6.96 6.69 -3.58
CA LEU A 63 -8.05 6.60 -4.54
C LEU A 63 -7.83 5.48 -5.56
N ALA A 64 -6.59 5.29 -6.03
CA ALA A 64 -6.26 4.21 -6.96
C ALA A 64 -6.54 2.84 -6.33
N VAL A 65 -6.14 2.62 -5.08
CA VAL A 65 -6.42 1.38 -4.34
C VAL A 65 -7.92 1.17 -4.22
N GLN A 66 -8.67 2.22 -3.85
CA GLN A 66 -10.12 2.12 -3.71
C GLN A 66 -10.78 1.75 -5.04
N LYS A 67 -10.36 2.35 -6.15
CA LYS A 67 -10.90 2.03 -7.48
C LYS A 67 -10.67 0.58 -7.88
N VAL A 68 -9.47 0.04 -7.60
CA VAL A 68 -9.18 -1.37 -7.89
C VAL A 68 -10.07 -2.29 -7.07
N LEU A 69 -10.26 -1.99 -5.78
CA LEU A 69 -11.14 -2.77 -4.92
C LEU A 69 -12.60 -2.66 -5.38
N ASP A 70 -13.05 -1.49 -5.81
CA ASP A 70 -14.40 -1.28 -6.34
C ASP A 70 -14.61 -2.08 -7.64
N ASP A 71 -13.56 -2.27 -8.43
CA ASP A 71 -13.60 -3.11 -9.63
C ASP A 71 -13.69 -4.60 -9.30
N GLY A 72 -13.61 -4.97 -8.04
CA GLY A 72 -13.79 -6.35 -7.59
C GLY A 72 -12.51 -7.20 -7.58
N LEU A 73 -11.33 -6.61 -7.76
CA LEU A 73 -10.08 -7.36 -7.72
C LEU A 73 -9.64 -7.60 -6.28
N ARG A 74 -9.21 -8.82 -6.00
CA ARG A 74 -8.77 -9.23 -4.66
C ARG A 74 -7.57 -10.16 -4.75
N THR A 75 -6.59 -9.98 -3.89
CA THR A 75 -5.59 -11.03 -3.66
C THR A 75 -6.21 -12.11 -2.77
N ARG A 76 -5.54 -13.28 -2.69
CA ARG A 76 -6.09 -14.45 -2.01
C ARG A 76 -6.53 -14.18 -0.57
N ASP A 77 -5.77 -13.39 0.17
CA ASP A 77 -5.99 -13.10 1.58
C ASP A 77 -7.28 -12.30 1.86
N ILE A 78 -7.76 -11.55 0.86
CA ILE A 78 -8.98 -10.73 1.00
C ILE A 78 -10.08 -11.15 0.02
N MET A 79 -9.92 -12.35 -0.57
CA MET A 79 -10.90 -12.86 -1.55
C MET A 79 -12.25 -13.13 -0.90
N SER A 80 -13.30 -12.80 -1.60
CA SER A 80 -14.67 -13.06 -1.17
C SER A 80 -15.53 -13.42 -2.37
N SER A 81 -16.72 -13.96 -2.08
CA SER A 81 -17.66 -14.38 -3.13
C SER A 81 -18.00 -13.23 -4.06
N GLY A 82 -18.00 -13.50 -5.36
CA GLY A 82 -18.33 -12.52 -6.40
C GLY A 82 -17.16 -11.62 -6.79
N LYS A 83 -15.98 -11.79 -6.19
CA LYS A 83 -14.78 -11.03 -6.54
C LYS A 83 -13.82 -11.88 -7.37
N LYS A 84 -12.88 -11.22 -8.04
CA LYS A 84 -11.88 -11.88 -8.89
C LYS A 84 -10.55 -11.94 -8.15
N GLU A 85 -10.03 -13.16 -7.95
CA GLU A 85 -8.69 -13.35 -7.37
C GLU A 85 -7.61 -12.98 -8.38
N VAL A 86 -6.62 -12.20 -7.95
CA VAL A 86 -5.48 -11.79 -8.77
C VAL A 86 -4.19 -12.01 -8.01
N SER A 87 -3.08 -12.09 -8.75
CA SER A 87 -1.75 -12.20 -8.17
C SER A 87 -1.25 -10.86 -7.62
N THR A 88 -0.13 -10.90 -6.90
CA THR A 88 0.57 -9.70 -6.43
C THR A 88 0.89 -8.76 -7.59
N SER A 89 1.49 -9.32 -8.65
CA SER A 89 1.88 -8.53 -9.84
C SER A 89 0.70 -7.89 -10.53
N VAL A 90 -0.39 -8.63 -10.70
CA VAL A 90 -1.60 -8.12 -11.34
C VAL A 90 -2.26 -7.04 -10.50
N MET A 91 -2.29 -7.23 -9.17
CA MET A 91 -2.83 -6.21 -8.27
C MET A 91 -2.00 -4.91 -8.36
N GLY A 92 -0.68 -5.02 -8.34
CA GLY A 92 0.20 -3.86 -8.49
C GLY A 92 -0.01 -3.12 -9.80
N ASP A 93 -0.08 -3.86 -10.90
CA ASP A 93 -0.32 -3.27 -12.23
C ASP A 93 -1.68 -2.59 -12.31
N ALA A 94 -2.71 -3.18 -11.68
CA ALA A 94 -4.05 -2.59 -11.65
C ALA A 94 -4.03 -1.25 -10.89
N ILE A 95 -3.35 -1.19 -9.74
CA ILE A 95 -3.22 0.05 -8.97
C ILE A 95 -2.49 1.12 -9.80
N ILE A 96 -1.39 0.77 -10.45
CA ILE A 96 -0.65 1.70 -11.29
C ILE A 96 -1.54 2.26 -12.41
N SER A 97 -2.35 1.41 -13.04
CA SER A 97 -3.24 1.85 -14.12
C SER A 97 -4.28 2.87 -13.65
N LYS A 98 -4.68 2.81 -12.39
CA LYS A 98 -5.67 3.75 -11.81
C LYS A 98 -5.05 5.08 -11.38
N LEU A 99 -3.73 5.18 -11.33
CA LEU A 99 -3.04 6.44 -11.05
C LEU A 99 -3.08 7.42 -12.22
N LYS A 100 -3.36 6.94 -13.40
CA LYS A 100 -3.38 7.73 -14.63
C LYS A 100 -4.72 8.40 -14.87
#